data_f681d16f9ff2f9c4bb4d4e613a6b26fb
#
_entry.id   f681d16f9ff2f9c4bb4d4e613a6b26fb
#
_cell.length_a   1.000
_cell.length_b   1.000
_cell.length_c   1.000
_cell.angle_alpha   90.00
_cell.angle_beta   90.00
_cell.angle_gamma   90.00
#
_symmetry.space_group_name_H-M   'P 1'
#
loop_
_entity.id
_entity.type
_entity.pdbx_description
1 polymer ?
#
loop_
_entity_poly.entity_id
_entity_poly.type
_entity_poly.pdbx_seq_one_letter_code
_entity_poly.pdbx_strand_id
1 'polypeptide(L)'
;MLTALLKQTPEYKRLLAGMAGAKPAVVALFGMPPTARAQMLAALCEDTGRSALVVCAGEADATRFAEDAAVFGRRAEVFPARDYVLRPVEGQSHEYEYRRLAVLGNLVGGRTSVACAPVEAVLQYTTPKQEFCGNTLTVKQGMAISMDVLIERLFGAGYLRRFQVDGPGQFSVRGGIVDIYAPDMQKPHRLEFWGDEVDSIHSFDLVSQRREGAVKKIYLSPAREVLFGDTEAAARLLRTALSKAKPAYAEALADAMDGDLKALDAGTMPAAMDKYLALRYEKPATIFEYFDAPIVFLNEPSAVREAAKGVEFRFGEAFKGLLEEGVLAPGLDRFYEDTAYLLHETEKRHAVVCENFARTIPDLKLADTVNAQTHSLPPWGGEVSALADDLRPLTAQKYAVAVLAGSARPPRLRGTLPPRAFPPRRIIRNRRPLRRAAWVCLKAT
;
A
#
# COMPACT_ATOMS: atom_id res chain seq x y z
N MET A 1 -14.63 -11.40 -17.04
CA MET A 1 -15.05 -11.11 -18.42
C MET A 1 -14.01 -10.31 -19.18
N LEU A 2 -13.48 -9.22 -18.64
CA LEU A 2 -12.44 -8.39 -19.31
C LEU A 2 -11.09 -9.10 -19.47
N THR A 3 -10.79 -10.10 -18.66
CA THR A 3 -9.57 -10.92 -18.70
C THR A 3 -9.70 -12.16 -19.62
N ALA A 4 -10.94 -12.57 -19.99
CA ALA A 4 -11.18 -13.86 -20.63
C ALA A 4 -10.51 -14.04 -21.99
N LEU A 5 -10.48 -12.99 -22.84
CA LEU A 5 -9.83 -13.05 -24.15
C LEU A 5 -8.29 -13.05 -24.00
N LEU A 6 -7.77 -12.26 -23.08
CA LEU A 6 -6.33 -12.24 -22.77
C LEU A 6 -5.83 -13.63 -22.37
N LYS A 7 -6.60 -14.37 -21.57
CA LYS A 7 -6.25 -15.71 -21.11
C LYS A 7 -6.11 -16.75 -22.25
N GLN A 8 -6.63 -16.45 -23.44
CA GLN A 8 -6.50 -17.32 -24.62
C GLN A 8 -5.19 -17.09 -25.38
N THR A 9 -4.53 -15.95 -25.18
CA THR A 9 -3.31 -15.59 -25.90
C THR A 9 -2.13 -16.50 -25.55
N PRO A 10 -1.23 -16.81 -26.48
CA PRO A 10 -0.03 -17.60 -26.22
C PRO A 10 0.88 -16.94 -25.17
N GLU A 11 0.98 -15.61 -25.20
CA GLU A 11 1.78 -14.82 -24.28
C GLU A 11 1.29 -14.99 -22.84
N TYR A 12 -0.02 -14.90 -22.62
CA TYR A 12 -0.61 -15.14 -21.30
C TYR A 12 -0.34 -16.56 -20.80
N LYS A 13 -0.55 -17.57 -21.65
CA LYS A 13 -0.34 -18.97 -21.26
C LYS A 13 1.11 -19.25 -20.88
N ARG A 14 2.08 -18.67 -21.61
CA ARG A 14 3.51 -18.76 -21.24
C ARG A 14 3.79 -18.10 -19.90
N LEU A 15 3.27 -16.90 -19.70
CA LEU A 15 3.45 -16.17 -18.46
C LEU A 15 2.82 -16.92 -17.27
N LEU A 16 1.61 -17.43 -17.43
CA LEU A 16 0.93 -18.23 -16.42
C LEU A 16 1.72 -19.51 -16.06
N ALA A 17 2.30 -20.19 -17.05
CA ALA A 17 3.12 -21.36 -16.81
C ALA A 17 4.34 -21.05 -15.92
N GLY A 18 4.98 -19.89 -16.11
CA GLY A 18 6.05 -19.41 -15.24
C GLY A 18 5.58 -19.07 -13.83
N MET A 19 4.35 -18.59 -13.67
CA MET A 19 3.79 -18.19 -12.37
C MET A 19 3.12 -19.34 -11.60
N ALA A 20 2.76 -20.44 -12.26
CA ALA A 20 2.09 -21.60 -11.66
C ALA A 20 3.05 -22.63 -11.07
N GLY A 21 4.34 -22.55 -11.34
CA GLY A 21 5.36 -23.48 -10.86
C GLY A 21 5.50 -23.46 -9.32
N ALA A 22 6.02 -24.57 -8.77
CA ALA A 22 6.31 -24.65 -7.32
C ALA A 22 7.54 -23.82 -6.92
N LYS A 23 8.46 -23.61 -7.83
CA LYS A 23 9.67 -22.81 -7.60
C LYS A 23 9.47 -21.39 -8.10
N PRO A 24 9.96 -20.37 -7.37
CA PRO A 24 10.00 -19.00 -7.84
C PRO A 24 10.61 -18.87 -9.24
N ALA A 25 10.02 -18.02 -10.06
CA ALA A 25 10.50 -17.75 -11.40
C ALA A 25 10.29 -16.28 -11.76
N VAL A 26 11.29 -15.67 -12.39
CA VAL A 26 11.21 -14.32 -12.93
C VAL A 26 11.00 -14.39 -14.44
N VAL A 27 9.90 -13.86 -14.92
CA VAL A 27 9.57 -13.85 -16.36
C VAL A 27 9.56 -12.41 -16.86
N ALA A 28 10.31 -12.15 -17.93
CA ALA A 28 10.28 -10.85 -18.60
C ALA A 28 9.09 -10.76 -19.56
N LEU A 29 8.40 -9.63 -19.55
CA LEU A 29 7.26 -9.32 -20.43
C LEU A 29 7.53 -7.98 -21.14
N PHE A 30 7.64 -8.01 -22.46
CA PHE A 30 7.91 -6.84 -23.28
C PHE A 30 6.72 -6.48 -24.17
N GLY A 31 6.62 -5.19 -24.54
CA GLY A 31 5.68 -4.71 -25.54
C GLY A 31 4.25 -4.53 -25.03
N MET A 32 4.01 -4.52 -23.71
CA MET A 32 2.68 -4.32 -23.14
C MET A 32 2.43 -2.85 -22.78
N PRO A 33 1.37 -2.20 -23.30
CA PRO A 33 0.99 -0.85 -22.87
C PRO A 33 0.49 -0.85 -21.42
N PRO A 34 0.57 0.29 -20.69
CA PRO A 34 0.32 0.35 -19.24
C PRO A 34 -0.97 -0.32 -18.77
N THR A 35 -2.11 0.01 -19.37
CA THR A 35 -3.41 -0.57 -18.97
C THR A 35 -3.49 -2.08 -19.22
N ALA A 36 -2.84 -2.58 -20.29
CA ALA A 36 -2.80 -4.02 -20.56
C ALA A 36 -1.93 -4.78 -19.54
N ARG A 37 -0.92 -4.13 -18.93
CA ARG A 37 -0.14 -4.71 -17.82
C ARG A 37 -1.01 -4.98 -16.60
N ALA A 38 -1.86 -4.01 -16.25
CA ALA A 38 -2.80 -4.17 -15.14
C ALA A 38 -3.84 -5.29 -15.43
N GLN A 39 -4.29 -5.41 -16.69
CA GLN A 39 -5.14 -6.52 -17.14
C GLN A 39 -4.42 -7.86 -17.01
N MET A 40 -3.15 -7.94 -17.45
CA MET A 40 -2.32 -9.13 -17.36
C MET A 40 -2.15 -9.59 -15.91
N LEU A 41 -1.78 -8.65 -15.02
CA LEU A 41 -1.65 -8.92 -13.59
C LEU A 41 -2.97 -9.39 -12.98
N ALA A 42 -4.09 -8.72 -13.32
CA ALA A 42 -5.41 -9.11 -12.83
C ALA A 42 -5.78 -10.55 -13.24
N ALA A 43 -5.46 -10.94 -14.48
CA ALA A 43 -5.68 -12.31 -14.98
C ALA A 43 -4.78 -13.32 -14.24
N LEU A 44 -3.51 -13.01 -14.02
CA LEU A 44 -2.58 -13.87 -13.27
C LEU A 44 -3.04 -14.08 -11.82
N CYS A 45 -3.41 -13.00 -11.13
CA CYS A 45 -3.95 -13.11 -9.77
C CYS A 45 -5.25 -13.94 -9.72
N GLU A 46 -6.09 -13.85 -10.77
CA GLU A 46 -7.33 -14.63 -10.86
C GLU A 46 -7.05 -16.13 -11.00
N ASP A 47 -6.11 -16.52 -11.87
CA ASP A 47 -5.84 -17.92 -12.17
C ASP A 47 -4.91 -18.59 -11.16
N THR A 48 -4.00 -17.84 -10.54
CA THR A 48 -3.08 -18.37 -9.51
C THR A 48 -3.62 -18.28 -8.10
N GLY A 49 -4.67 -17.47 -7.86
CA GLY A 49 -5.17 -17.16 -6.50
C GLY A 49 -4.21 -16.29 -5.67
N ARG A 50 -3.10 -15.83 -6.24
CA ARG A 50 -2.08 -15.07 -5.51
C ARG A 50 -2.42 -13.59 -5.41
N SER A 51 -1.98 -12.96 -4.33
CA SER A 51 -1.87 -11.52 -4.21
C SER A 51 -0.71 -10.97 -5.05
N ALA A 52 -0.61 -9.66 -5.19
CA ALA A 52 0.49 -9.05 -5.94
C ALA A 52 1.03 -7.77 -5.27
N LEU A 53 2.34 -7.58 -5.39
CA LEU A 53 3.04 -6.34 -5.11
C LEU A 53 3.54 -5.76 -6.44
N VAL A 54 3.02 -4.61 -6.82
CA VAL A 54 3.46 -3.86 -8.01
C VAL A 54 4.43 -2.79 -7.58
N VAL A 55 5.66 -2.86 -8.09
CA VAL A 55 6.71 -1.88 -7.82
C VAL A 55 6.84 -0.94 -9.01
N CYS A 56 6.70 0.35 -8.77
CA CYS A 56 6.79 1.42 -9.76
C CYS A 56 7.95 2.38 -9.41
N ALA A 57 8.41 3.15 -10.40
CA ALA A 57 9.45 4.15 -10.17
C ALA A 57 8.98 5.26 -9.22
N GLY A 58 7.72 5.69 -9.31
CA GLY A 58 7.15 6.77 -8.51
C GLY A 58 5.69 6.56 -8.12
N GLU A 59 5.17 7.42 -7.22
CA GLU A 59 3.80 7.34 -6.69
C GLU A 59 2.74 7.57 -7.78
N ALA A 60 3.02 8.44 -8.75
CA ALA A 60 2.10 8.70 -9.87
C ALA A 60 1.86 7.44 -10.72
N ASP A 61 2.90 6.64 -10.97
CA ASP A 61 2.80 5.40 -11.72
C ASP A 61 2.12 4.31 -10.89
N ALA A 62 2.42 4.21 -9.60
CA ALA A 62 1.75 3.31 -8.67
C ALA A 62 0.24 3.60 -8.59
N THR A 63 -0.13 4.89 -8.51
CA THR A 63 -1.53 5.33 -8.49
C THR A 63 -2.25 4.96 -9.78
N ARG A 64 -1.62 5.23 -10.93
CA ARG A 64 -2.18 4.88 -12.24
C ARG A 64 -2.38 3.38 -12.39
N PHE A 65 -1.39 2.59 -11.99
CA PHE A 65 -1.48 1.13 -12.05
C PHE A 65 -2.61 0.60 -11.13
N ALA A 66 -2.77 1.15 -9.93
CA ALA A 66 -3.84 0.78 -9.02
C ALA A 66 -5.23 1.12 -9.58
N GLU A 67 -5.38 2.30 -10.20
CA GLU A 67 -6.61 2.69 -10.89
C GLU A 67 -6.94 1.74 -12.04
N ASP A 68 -5.94 1.39 -12.87
CA ASP A 68 -6.11 0.45 -13.97
C ASP A 68 -6.46 -0.97 -13.46
N ALA A 69 -5.80 -1.46 -12.40
CA ALA A 69 -6.09 -2.77 -11.82
C ALA A 69 -7.52 -2.85 -11.24
N ALA A 70 -8.03 -1.75 -10.68
CA ALA A 70 -9.39 -1.65 -10.17
C ALA A 70 -10.45 -1.81 -11.28
N VAL A 71 -10.15 -1.38 -12.51
CA VAL A 71 -11.01 -1.59 -13.70
C VAL A 71 -11.23 -3.07 -13.96
N PHE A 72 -10.19 -3.89 -13.74
CA PHE A 72 -10.24 -5.34 -13.94
C PHE A 72 -10.72 -6.10 -12.69
N GLY A 73 -11.35 -5.39 -11.74
CA GLY A 73 -12.01 -5.98 -10.58
C GLY A 73 -11.06 -6.34 -9.42
N ARG A 74 -9.83 -5.82 -9.42
CA ARG A 74 -8.91 -6.02 -8.31
C ARG A 74 -9.06 -4.92 -7.27
N ARG A 75 -9.02 -5.30 -5.99
CA ARG A 75 -8.84 -4.33 -4.91
C ARG A 75 -7.37 -3.98 -4.86
N ALA A 76 -7.01 -2.92 -5.53
CA ALA A 76 -5.66 -2.39 -5.58
C ALA A 76 -5.57 -1.10 -4.74
N GLU A 77 -4.55 -1.01 -3.91
CA GLU A 77 -4.30 0.15 -3.06
C GLU A 77 -2.87 0.64 -3.25
N VAL A 78 -2.67 1.94 -3.09
CA VAL A 78 -1.33 2.54 -3.16
C VAL A 78 -0.72 2.56 -1.77
N PHE A 79 0.45 1.90 -1.64
CA PHE A 79 1.29 1.97 -0.45
C PHE A 79 2.33 3.08 -0.67
N PRO A 80 2.15 4.27 -0.09
CA PRO A 80 3.00 5.42 -0.38
C PRO A 80 4.33 5.35 0.38
N ALA A 81 5.32 6.11 -0.07
CA ALA A 81 6.46 6.47 0.76
C ALA A 81 6.03 7.42 1.87
N ARG A 82 6.77 7.46 2.96
CA ARG A 82 6.55 8.42 4.04
C ARG A 82 7.86 9.09 4.44
N ASP A 83 7.76 10.30 4.97
CA ASP A 83 8.86 10.94 5.68
C ASP A 83 8.90 10.45 7.13
N TYR A 84 10.09 10.06 7.60
CA TYR A 84 10.28 9.73 9.00
C TYR A 84 10.39 11.00 9.85
N VAL A 85 9.77 10.94 11.03
CA VAL A 85 9.84 12.03 11.99
C VAL A 85 11.14 11.93 12.79
N LEU A 86 12.17 12.54 12.29
CA LEU A 86 13.51 12.50 12.90
C LEU A 86 13.79 13.72 13.77
N ARG A 87 13.01 14.79 13.63
CA ARG A 87 13.04 16.02 14.44
C ARG A 87 11.63 16.41 14.86
N PRO A 88 11.46 17.05 16.02
CA PRO A 88 10.17 17.63 16.38
C PRO A 88 9.77 18.70 15.36
N VAL A 89 8.58 18.55 14.77
CA VAL A 89 7.99 19.53 13.84
C VAL A 89 6.57 19.82 14.32
N GLU A 90 6.25 21.09 14.53
CA GLU A 90 4.88 21.51 14.87
C GLU A 90 3.93 21.26 13.68
N GLY A 91 2.75 20.73 13.96
CA GLY A 91 1.72 20.49 12.94
C GLY A 91 2.02 19.38 11.95
N GLN A 92 2.90 18.44 12.29
CA GLN A 92 3.24 17.34 11.42
C GLN A 92 2.03 16.48 11.02
N SER A 93 1.85 16.28 9.73
CA SER A 93 0.82 15.38 9.19
C SER A 93 1.28 13.93 9.25
N HIS A 94 0.43 13.05 9.76
CA HIS A 94 0.62 11.60 9.72
C HIS A 94 -0.16 10.94 8.59
N GLU A 95 -0.63 11.70 7.60
CA GLU A 95 -1.49 11.19 6.53
C GLU A 95 -0.85 10.04 5.76
N TYR A 96 0.41 10.17 5.37
CA TYR A 96 1.13 9.11 4.65
C TYR A 96 1.34 7.86 5.52
N GLU A 97 1.66 8.03 6.80
CA GLU A 97 1.76 6.93 7.76
C GLU A 97 0.41 6.21 7.92
N TYR A 98 -0.70 6.93 8.06
CA TYR A 98 -2.04 6.34 8.14
C TYR A 98 -2.45 5.63 6.86
N ARG A 99 -2.09 6.17 5.68
CA ARG A 99 -2.33 5.49 4.40
C ARG A 99 -1.55 4.17 4.32
N ARG A 100 -0.30 4.15 4.77
CA ARG A 100 0.51 2.92 4.84
C ARG A 100 -0.11 1.90 5.79
N LEU A 101 -0.43 2.30 7.00
CA LEU A 101 -1.08 1.44 8.00
C LEU A 101 -2.42 0.89 7.50
N ALA A 102 -3.21 1.68 6.77
CA ALA A 102 -4.44 1.22 6.14
C ALA A 102 -4.19 0.10 5.12
N VAL A 103 -3.18 0.25 4.25
CA VAL A 103 -2.81 -0.80 3.29
C VAL A 103 -2.33 -2.06 4.00
N LEU A 104 -1.43 -1.92 5.00
CA LEU A 104 -0.93 -3.05 5.80
C LEU A 104 -2.07 -3.78 6.51
N GLY A 105 -2.98 -3.05 7.16
CA GLY A 105 -4.17 -3.60 7.80
C GLY A 105 -5.13 -4.29 6.81
N ASN A 106 -5.28 -3.75 5.60
CA ASN A 106 -6.08 -4.34 4.55
C ASN A 106 -5.45 -5.62 3.96
N LEU A 107 -4.12 -5.66 3.85
CA LEU A 107 -3.38 -6.87 3.44
C LEU A 107 -3.53 -7.98 4.49
N VAL A 108 -3.27 -7.68 5.76
CA VAL A 108 -3.44 -8.64 6.87
C VAL A 108 -4.89 -9.14 6.96
N GLY A 109 -5.86 -8.25 6.79
CA GLY A 109 -7.30 -8.59 6.83
C GLY A 109 -7.84 -9.24 5.55
N GLY A 110 -7.02 -9.48 4.52
CA GLY A 110 -7.48 -10.04 3.23
C GLY A 110 -8.46 -9.15 2.46
N ARG A 111 -8.53 -7.86 2.78
CA ARG A 111 -9.43 -6.88 2.15
C ARG A 111 -8.85 -6.33 0.85
N THR A 112 -7.54 -6.36 0.69
CA THR A 112 -6.79 -5.96 -0.50
C THR A 112 -5.94 -7.12 -0.98
N SER A 113 -5.88 -7.31 -2.30
CA SER A 113 -5.09 -8.38 -2.93
C SER A 113 -3.92 -7.84 -3.78
N VAL A 114 -3.91 -6.55 -4.07
CA VAL A 114 -2.86 -5.89 -4.86
C VAL A 114 -2.43 -4.61 -4.16
N ALA A 115 -1.15 -4.50 -3.82
CA ALA A 115 -0.56 -3.23 -3.41
C ALA A 115 0.33 -2.71 -4.55
N CYS A 116 0.18 -1.43 -4.88
CA CYS A 116 1.02 -0.72 -5.83
C CYS A 116 1.87 0.29 -5.04
N ALA A 117 3.18 0.26 -5.21
CA ALA A 117 4.07 1.08 -4.41
C ALA A 117 5.18 1.71 -5.26
N PRO A 118 5.56 2.97 -5.02
CA PRO A 118 6.83 3.48 -5.50
C PRO A 118 7.97 2.70 -4.86
N VAL A 119 9.09 2.55 -5.57
CA VAL A 119 10.26 1.81 -5.07
C VAL A 119 10.76 2.36 -3.74
N GLU A 120 10.66 3.65 -3.52
CA GLU A 120 10.99 4.30 -2.25
C GLU A 120 10.20 3.69 -1.08
N ALA A 121 8.89 3.52 -1.23
CA ALA A 121 8.05 2.91 -0.20
C ALA A 121 8.37 1.42 0.02
N VAL A 122 8.75 0.70 -1.05
CA VAL A 122 9.11 -0.73 -0.98
C VAL A 122 10.41 -0.94 -0.21
N LEU A 123 11.38 -0.03 -0.37
CA LEU A 123 12.66 -0.09 0.33
C LEU A 123 12.57 0.39 1.77
N GLN A 124 11.61 1.27 2.11
CA GLN A 124 11.44 1.79 3.46
C GLN A 124 11.01 0.71 4.46
N TYR A 125 11.59 0.79 5.65
CA TYR A 125 11.18 -0.04 6.78
C TYR A 125 9.80 0.33 7.31
N THR A 126 9.12 -0.68 7.85
CA THR A 126 7.83 -0.58 8.52
C THR A 126 7.80 -1.55 9.73
N THR A 127 6.70 -1.56 10.45
CA THR A 127 6.47 -2.51 11.54
C THR A 127 6.58 -3.96 11.03
N PRO A 128 7.27 -4.87 11.72
CA PRO A 128 7.20 -6.31 11.42
C PRO A 128 5.75 -6.82 11.48
N LYS A 129 5.35 -7.68 10.51
CA LYS A 129 3.97 -8.21 10.40
C LYS A 129 3.47 -8.81 11.72
N GLN A 130 4.33 -9.53 12.45
CA GLN A 130 3.96 -10.13 13.74
C GLN A 130 3.62 -9.06 14.79
N GLU A 131 4.42 -8.02 14.90
CA GLU A 131 4.17 -6.88 15.80
C GLU A 131 2.89 -6.13 15.42
N PHE A 132 2.68 -5.89 14.12
CA PHE A 132 1.45 -5.27 13.61
C PHE A 132 0.22 -6.09 14.02
N CYS A 133 0.24 -7.41 13.78
CA CYS A 133 -0.86 -8.31 14.16
C CYS A 133 -1.05 -8.37 15.68
N GLY A 134 0.03 -8.42 16.46
CA GLY A 134 -0.01 -8.44 17.92
C GLY A 134 -0.64 -7.19 18.54
N ASN A 135 -0.48 -6.04 17.88
CA ASN A 135 -1.07 -4.77 18.29
C ASN A 135 -2.41 -4.47 17.60
N THR A 136 -2.93 -5.40 16.78
CA THR A 136 -4.28 -5.29 16.21
C THR A 136 -5.30 -5.86 17.18
N LEU A 137 -6.33 -5.09 17.53
CA LEU A 137 -7.40 -5.51 18.43
C LEU A 137 -8.70 -5.78 17.65
N THR A 138 -9.33 -6.90 17.93
CA THR A 138 -10.71 -7.16 17.47
C THR A 138 -11.67 -6.87 18.59
N VAL A 139 -12.58 -5.93 18.40
CA VAL A 139 -13.67 -5.64 19.35
C VAL A 139 -14.99 -6.10 18.77
N LYS A 140 -15.78 -6.80 19.59
CA LYS A 140 -17.10 -7.34 19.21
C LYS A 140 -18.16 -6.84 20.20
N GLN A 141 -19.38 -6.69 19.72
CA GLN A 141 -20.53 -6.52 20.60
C GLN A 141 -20.65 -7.73 21.53
N GLY A 142 -20.92 -7.52 22.80
CA GLY A 142 -20.97 -8.55 23.84
C GLY A 142 -19.60 -9.02 24.33
N MET A 143 -18.50 -8.33 23.94
CA MET A 143 -17.15 -8.68 24.39
C MET A 143 -16.91 -8.18 25.81
N ALA A 144 -16.52 -9.09 26.70
CA ALA A 144 -16.07 -8.74 28.06
C ALA A 144 -14.66 -8.15 27.97
N ILE A 145 -14.55 -6.85 28.14
CA ILE A 145 -13.32 -6.07 28.23
C ILE A 145 -13.61 -4.80 29.00
N SER A 146 -12.83 -4.48 30.02
CA SER A 146 -12.99 -3.18 30.68
C SER A 146 -12.53 -2.04 29.79
N MET A 147 -13.14 -0.86 30.01
CA MET A 147 -12.78 0.34 29.26
C MET A 147 -11.31 0.72 29.49
N ASP A 148 -10.79 0.56 30.69
CA ASP A 148 -9.39 0.87 31.02
C ASP A 148 -8.42 -0.02 30.24
N VAL A 149 -8.69 -1.33 30.16
CA VAL A 149 -7.88 -2.26 29.32
C VAL A 149 -7.94 -1.89 27.84
N LEU A 150 -9.10 -1.47 27.33
CA LEU A 150 -9.21 -1.00 25.94
C LEU A 150 -8.38 0.27 25.74
N ILE A 151 -8.45 1.23 26.64
CA ILE A 151 -7.69 2.50 26.59
C ILE A 151 -6.18 2.24 26.62
N GLU A 152 -5.72 1.35 27.51
CA GLU A 152 -4.32 0.95 27.60
C GLU A 152 -3.82 0.33 26.28
N ARG A 153 -4.60 -0.59 25.70
CA ARG A 153 -4.29 -1.17 24.39
C ARG A 153 -4.27 -0.16 23.25
N LEU A 154 -5.17 0.85 23.26
CA LEU A 154 -5.17 1.91 22.27
C LEU A 154 -3.90 2.77 22.37
N PHE A 155 -3.48 3.14 23.59
CA PHE A 155 -2.21 3.84 23.77
C PHE A 155 -1.02 2.99 23.30
N GLY A 156 -0.97 1.72 23.66
CA GLY A 156 0.09 0.80 23.22
C GLY A 156 0.13 0.63 21.69
N ALA A 157 -1.02 0.72 21.02
CA ALA A 157 -1.14 0.70 19.57
C ALA A 157 -0.90 2.08 18.91
N GLY A 158 -0.50 3.11 19.66
CA GLY A 158 -0.10 4.41 19.15
C GLY A 158 -1.25 5.40 18.88
N TYR A 159 -2.47 5.12 19.39
CA TYR A 159 -3.58 6.05 19.23
C TYR A 159 -3.42 7.28 20.15
N LEU A 160 -3.83 8.43 19.63
CA LEU A 160 -3.83 9.68 20.36
C LEU A 160 -5.20 9.93 21.01
N ARG A 161 -5.22 10.15 22.34
CA ARG A 161 -6.43 10.56 23.02
C ARG A 161 -6.74 12.03 22.72
N ARG A 162 -7.98 12.29 22.31
CA ARG A 162 -8.51 13.64 22.02
C ARG A 162 -9.78 13.89 22.79
N PHE A 163 -10.17 15.15 22.92
CA PHE A 163 -11.48 15.51 23.47
C PHE A 163 -12.61 14.99 22.57
N GLN A 164 -12.41 15.08 21.25
CA GLN A 164 -13.30 14.58 20.21
C GLN A 164 -12.45 14.00 19.07
N VAL A 165 -12.90 12.89 18.50
CA VAL A 165 -12.26 12.30 17.31
C VAL A 165 -12.55 13.18 16.10
N ASP A 166 -11.50 13.64 15.42
CA ASP A 166 -11.55 14.46 14.21
C ASP A 166 -10.72 13.88 13.04
N GLY A 167 -10.01 12.77 13.26
CA GLY A 167 -9.21 12.10 12.25
C GLY A 167 -8.77 10.69 12.62
N PRO A 168 -8.16 9.95 11.67
CA PRO A 168 -7.60 8.64 11.92
C PRO A 168 -6.53 8.64 13.02
N GLY A 169 -6.33 7.49 13.67
CA GLY A 169 -5.34 7.31 14.72
C GLY A 169 -5.73 7.95 16.06
N GLN A 170 -6.99 8.34 16.22
CA GLN A 170 -7.48 9.03 17.42
C GLN A 170 -8.57 8.24 18.13
N PHE A 171 -8.68 8.47 19.44
CA PHE A 171 -9.81 8.04 20.25
C PHE A 171 -10.23 9.10 21.27
N SER A 172 -11.47 9.05 21.71
CA SER A 172 -11.99 9.88 22.81
C SER A 172 -12.81 9.05 23.78
N VAL A 173 -12.85 9.47 25.04
CA VAL A 173 -13.58 8.78 26.12
C VAL A 173 -14.50 9.77 26.80
N ARG A 174 -15.80 9.44 26.88
CA ARG A 174 -16.82 10.28 27.53
C ARG A 174 -17.83 9.39 28.29
N GLY A 175 -17.70 9.33 29.61
CA GLY A 175 -18.51 8.41 30.44
C GLY A 175 -18.29 6.96 29.99
N GLY A 176 -19.36 6.23 29.71
CA GLY A 176 -19.33 4.84 29.22
C GLY A 176 -19.14 4.71 27.69
N ILE A 177 -18.60 5.74 27.01
CA ILE A 177 -18.48 5.77 25.55
C ILE A 177 -17.02 5.94 25.14
N VAL A 178 -16.56 5.12 24.20
CA VAL A 178 -15.26 5.25 23.54
C VAL A 178 -15.47 5.42 22.03
N ASP A 179 -15.09 6.58 21.50
CA ASP A 179 -15.07 6.84 20.06
C ASP A 179 -13.67 6.56 19.53
N ILE A 180 -13.55 5.83 18.41
CA ILE A 180 -12.26 5.39 17.85
C ILE A 180 -12.29 5.53 16.33
N TYR A 181 -11.19 6.00 15.74
CA TYR A 181 -10.98 6.05 14.30
C TYR A 181 -9.65 5.39 13.93
N ALA A 182 -9.67 4.12 13.55
CA ALA A 182 -8.48 3.43 13.10
C ALA A 182 -8.07 3.84 11.67
N PRO A 183 -6.76 3.81 11.33
CA PRO A 183 -6.26 4.21 10.01
C PRO A 183 -6.88 3.45 8.83
N ASP A 184 -7.22 2.17 9.01
CA ASP A 184 -7.80 1.29 7.98
C ASP A 184 -9.33 1.33 7.91
N MET A 185 -9.97 2.23 8.65
CA MET A 185 -11.41 2.43 8.65
C MET A 185 -11.83 3.57 7.73
N GLN A 186 -13.00 3.45 7.11
CA GLN A 186 -13.61 4.53 6.31
C GLN A 186 -14.35 5.56 7.18
N LYS A 187 -14.80 5.15 8.35
CA LYS A 187 -15.57 5.96 9.31
C LYS A 187 -15.16 5.62 10.73
N PRO A 188 -15.23 6.58 11.66
CA PRO A 188 -15.03 6.30 13.07
C PRO A 188 -16.18 5.45 13.63
N HIS A 189 -15.89 4.79 14.76
CA HIS A 189 -16.84 3.95 15.47
C HIS A 189 -16.96 4.37 16.91
N ARG A 190 -18.18 4.30 17.42
CA ARG A 190 -18.57 4.55 18.81
C ARG A 190 -18.88 3.25 19.48
N LEU A 191 -18.18 2.94 20.57
CA LEU A 191 -18.39 1.80 21.44
C LEU A 191 -19.10 2.29 22.69
N GLU A 192 -20.20 1.67 23.06
CA GLU A 192 -20.91 1.91 24.30
C GLU A 192 -20.69 0.76 25.25
N PHE A 193 -20.36 1.08 26.47
CA PHE A 193 -20.04 0.10 27.51
C PHE A 193 -21.16 0.04 28.54
N TRP A 194 -21.49 -1.19 28.97
CA TRP A 194 -22.29 -1.45 30.15
C TRP A 194 -21.41 -2.25 31.13
N GLY A 195 -20.91 -1.56 32.16
CA GLY A 195 -19.85 -2.11 33.02
C GLY A 195 -18.61 -2.46 32.19
N ASP A 196 -18.15 -3.70 32.30
CA ASP A 196 -16.98 -4.24 31.58
C ASP A 196 -17.35 -5.02 30.30
N GLU A 197 -18.48 -4.67 29.68
CA GLU A 197 -18.92 -5.29 28.44
C GLU A 197 -19.19 -4.24 27.37
N VAL A 198 -18.83 -4.54 26.11
CA VAL A 198 -19.17 -3.71 24.95
C VAL A 198 -20.63 -3.98 24.56
N ASP A 199 -21.54 -3.13 24.98
CA ASP A 199 -22.98 -3.26 24.71
C ASP A 199 -23.30 -3.05 23.25
N SER A 200 -22.79 -1.98 22.63
CA SER A 200 -23.07 -1.69 21.23
C SER A 200 -21.89 -1.03 20.50
N ILE A 201 -21.86 -1.21 19.17
CA ILE A 201 -20.87 -0.58 18.29
C ILE A 201 -21.61 0.05 17.11
N HIS A 202 -21.38 1.34 16.87
CA HIS A 202 -21.99 2.09 15.78
C HIS A 202 -20.93 2.87 15.00
N SER A 203 -21.04 2.91 13.66
CA SER A 203 -20.34 3.95 12.90
C SER A 203 -21.00 5.31 13.15
N PHE A 204 -20.25 6.39 13.00
CA PHE A 204 -20.79 7.73 13.08
C PHE A 204 -20.14 8.65 12.04
N ASP A 205 -20.83 9.72 11.70
CA ASP A 205 -20.32 10.74 10.79
C ASP A 205 -19.40 11.71 11.56
N LEU A 206 -18.21 11.94 11.01
CA LEU A 206 -17.14 12.69 11.67
C LEU A 206 -17.52 14.16 11.92
N VAL A 207 -18.28 14.77 11.01
CA VAL A 207 -18.65 16.20 11.08
C VAL A 207 -19.83 16.42 12.01
N SER A 208 -20.92 15.68 11.80
CA SER A 208 -22.15 15.81 12.58
C SER A 208 -22.12 15.05 13.90
N GLN A 209 -21.17 14.13 14.10
CA GLN A 209 -21.04 13.24 15.26
C GLN A 209 -22.29 12.34 15.49
N ARG A 210 -23.16 12.23 14.49
CA ARG A 210 -24.38 11.41 14.55
C ARG A 210 -24.10 9.96 14.22
N ARG A 211 -24.74 9.06 14.98
CA ARG A 211 -24.71 7.61 14.69
C ARG A 211 -25.34 7.35 13.34
N GLU A 212 -24.78 6.38 12.63
CA GLU A 212 -25.28 5.92 11.32
C GLU A 212 -25.69 4.46 11.37
N GLY A 213 -24.74 3.51 11.33
CA GLY A 213 -24.99 2.09 11.22
C GLY A 213 -24.48 1.30 12.41
N ALA A 214 -25.26 0.32 12.89
CA ALA A 214 -24.78 -0.65 13.87
C ALA A 214 -23.86 -1.67 13.20
N VAL A 215 -22.77 -2.04 13.88
CA VAL A 215 -21.83 -3.09 13.46
C VAL A 215 -21.59 -4.07 14.61
N LYS A 216 -21.41 -5.34 14.29
CA LYS A 216 -21.20 -6.38 15.30
C LYS A 216 -19.74 -6.53 15.72
N LYS A 217 -18.82 -6.06 14.87
CA LYS A 217 -17.39 -6.28 15.05
C LYS A 217 -16.58 -5.22 14.30
N ILE A 218 -15.51 -4.75 14.93
CA ILE A 218 -14.51 -3.88 14.33
C ILE A 218 -13.12 -4.44 14.53
N TYR A 219 -12.20 -4.04 13.64
CA TYR A 219 -10.78 -4.32 13.75
C TYR A 219 -10.05 -2.98 13.94
N LEU A 220 -9.24 -2.90 14.96
CA LEU A 220 -8.44 -1.72 15.28
C LEU A 220 -6.98 -2.04 14.95
N SER A 221 -6.51 -1.60 13.80
CA SER A 221 -5.09 -1.68 13.44
C SER A 221 -4.27 -0.69 14.27
N PRO A 222 -2.95 -0.87 14.39
CA PRO A 222 -2.07 0.14 14.98
C PRO A 222 -2.25 1.51 14.30
N ALA A 223 -2.06 2.58 15.08
CA ALA A 223 -2.12 3.96 14.61
C ALA A 223 -0.73 4.57 14.32
N ARG A 224 0.36 3.81 14.57
CA ARG A 224 1.74 4.21 14.28
C ARG A 224 2.51 3.02 13.71
N GLU A 225 3.49 3.28 12.85
CA GLU A 225 4.37 2.24 12.32
C GLU A 225 5.50 1.88 13.31
N VAL A 226 5.88 2.80 14.19
CA VAL A 226 6.88 2.51 15.22
C VAL A 226 6.19 2.56 16.59
N LEU A 227 6.06 1.39 17.23
CA LEU A 227 5.30 1.22 18.46
C LEU A 227 6.28 0.99 19.63
N PHE A 228 6.30 1.91 20.57
CA PHE A 228 7.16 1.84 21.76
C PHE A 228 6.43 1.34 23.03
N GLY A 229 5.11 1.19 22.97
CA GLY A 229 4.28 0.98 24.13
C GLY A 229 4.10 2.27 24.94
N ASP A 230 4.35 2.20 26.24
CA ASP A 230 4.33 3.36 27.12
C ASP A 230 5.70 4.09 27.17
N THR A 231 5.74 5.22 27.87
CA THR A 231 6.96 6.02 28.05
C THR A 231 8.06 5.28 28.81
N GLU A 232 7.67 4.41 29.76
CA GLU A 232 8.60 3.62 30.56
C GLU A 232 9.28 2.53 29.72
N ALA A 233 8.51 1.85 28.85
CA ALA A 233 9.05 0.85 27.90
C ALA A 233 10.00 1.52 26.90
N ALA A 234 9.63 2.68 26.37
CA ALA A 234 10.49 3.48 25.50
C ALA A 234 11.80 3.89 26.20
N ALA A 235 11.72 4.42 27.42
CA ALA A 235 12.91 4.80 28.20
C ALA A 235 13.81 3.61 28.49
N ARG A 236 13.24 2.44 28.85
CA ARG A 236 14.02 1.20 29.05
C ARG A 236 14.77 0.79 27.77
N LEU A 237 14.10 0.88 26.61
CA LEU A 237 14.73 0.57 25.32
C LEU A 237 15.94 1.48 25.06
N LEU A 238 15.77 2.81 25.18
CA LEU A 238 16.85 3.76 24.95
C LEU A 238 18.02 3.57 25.92
N ARG A 239 17.75 3.38 27.21
CA ARG A 239 18.80 3.09 28.22
C ARG A 239 19.52 1.78 27.92
N THR A 240 18.81 0.74 27.46
CA THR A 240 19.43 -0.52 27.05
C THR A 240 20.34 -0.33 25.84
N ALA A 241 19.95 0.51 24.87
CA ALA A 241 20.78 0.81 23.72
C ALA A 241 22.04 1.56 24.13
N LEU A 242 21.93 2.55 25.03
CA LEU A 242 23.10 3.26 25.60
C LEU A 242 24.06 2.32 26.32
N SER A 243 23.55 1.41 27.14
CA SER A 243 24.39 0.46 27.90
C SER A 243 25.15 -0.53 27.00
N LYS A 244 24.66 -0.78 25.79
CA LYS A 244 25.25 -1.65 24.76
C LYS A 244 26.05 -0.91 23.71
N ALA A 245 26.08 0.43 23.78
CA ALA A 245 26.77 1.27 22.79
C ALA A 245 28.27 0.99 22.76
N LYS A 246 28.83 0.95 21.56
CA LYS A 246 30.30 0.85 21.40
C LYS A 246 30.93 2.12 21.93
N PRO A 247 32.08 2.03 22.62
CA PRO A 247 32.75 3.22 23.22
C PRO A 247 32.95 4.39 22.25
N ALA A 248 33.23 4.10 20.96
CA ALA A 248 33.43 5.10 19.93
C ALA A 248 32.17 5.96 19.61
N TYR A 249 30.97 5.51 19.99
CA TYR A 249 29.73 6.18 19.65
C TYR A 249 28.84 6.47 20.87
N ALA A 250 29.28 6.04 22.07
CA ALA A 250 28.47 6.11 23.27
C ALA A 250 28.09 7.55 23.65
N GLU A 251 29.03 8.48 23.53
CA GLU A 251 28.81 9.89 23.81
C GLU A 251 27.84 10.53 22.84
N ALA A 252 28.06 10.36 21.52
CA ALA A 252 27.18 10.89 20.48
C ALA A 252 25.74 10.29 20.59
N LEU A 253 25.61 9.02 20.96
CA LEU A 253 24.32 8.39 21.18
C LEU A 253 23.64 8.94 22.43
N ALA A 254 24.38 9.17 23.51
CA ALA A 254 23.87 9.74 24.74
C ALA A 254 23.34 11.17 24.50
N ASP A 255 24.11 11.99 23.80
CA ASP A 255 23.72 13.37 23.46
C ASP A 255 22.44 13.41 22.60
N ALA A 256 22.37 12.54 21.56
CA ALA A 256 21.18 12.44 20.71
C ALA A 256 19.92 11.96 21.44
N MET A 257 20.07 11.26 22.57
CA MET A 257 18.96 10.69 23.35
C MET A 257 18.60 11.51 24.61
N ASP A 258 19.46 12.41 25.07
CA ASP A 258 19.31 13.09 26.37
C ASP A 258 17.95 13.80 26.52
N GLY A 259 17.57 14.60 25.53
CA GLY A 259 16.32 15.33 25.55
C GLY A 259 15.10 14.41 25.54
N ASP A 260 15.14 13.34 24.77
CA ASP A 260 14.04 12.38 24.66
C ASP A 260 13.90 11.53 25.93
N LEU A 261 15.01 11.13 26.54
CA LEU A 261 15.00 10.42 27.82
C LEU A 261 14.40 11.29 28.93
N LYS A 262 14.74 12.57 29.00
CA LYS A 262 14.15 13.52 29.95
C LYS A 262 12.64 13.66 29.76
N ALA A 263 12.17 13.74 28.50
CA ALA A 263 10.76 13.80 28.20
C ALA A 263 10.01 12.52 28.60
N LEU A 264 10.60 11.35 28.31
CA LEU A 264 10.05 10.05 28.68
C LEU A 264 9.97 9.88 30.19
N ASP A 265 10.98 10.30 30.94
CA ASP A 265 11.00 10.26 32.42
C ASP A 265 9.94 11.21 33.02
N ALA A 266 9.62 12.30 32.32
CA ALA A 266 8.53 13.20 32.66
C ALA A 266 7.13 12.68 32.23
N GLY A 267 7.04 11.47 31.68
CA GLY A 267 5.80 10.86 31.24
C GLY A 267 5.29 11.35 29.88
N THR A 268 6.16 12.00 29.10
CA THR A 268 5.79 12.52 27.77
C THR A 268 6.50 11.74 26.67
N MET A 269 5.73 11.21 25.69
CA MET A 269 6.29 10.56 24.50
C MET A 269 6.80 11.62 23.51
N PRO A 270 8.10 11.62 23.15
CA PRO A 270 8.63 12.55 22.16
C PRO A 270 7.99 12.39 20.77
N ALA A 271 7.88 13.50 20.04
CA ALA A 271 7.28 13.46 18.70
C ALA A 271 8.16 12.72 17.67
N ALA A 272 9.49 12.83 17.82
CA ALA A 272 10.47 12.32 16.87
C ALA A 272 10.96 10.88 17.18
N MET A 273 10.06 10.01 17.64
CA MET A 273 10.41 8.63 18.01
C MET A 273 10.80 7.74 16.81
N ASP A 274 10.46 8.12 15.60
CA ASP A 274 10.84 7.35 14.39
C ASP A 274 12.35 7.16 14.27
N LYS A 275 13.18 8.09 14.80
CA LYS A 275 14.64 7.96 14.79
C LYS A 275 15.17 6.72 15.54
N TYR A 276 14.34 6.10 16.37
CA TYR A 276 14.67 4.90 17.13
C TYR A 276 14.11 3.60 16.50
N LEU A 277 13.64 3.66 15.24
CA LEU A 277 13.09 2.51 14.54
C LEU A 277 14.05 1.31 14.55
N ALA A 278 15.35 1.56 14.27
CA ALA A 278 16.37 0.51 14.25
C ALA A 278 16.64 -0.13 15.64
N LEU A 279 16.38 0.60 16.73
CA LEU A 279 16.46 0.07 18.09
C LEU A 279 15.19 -0.70 18.48
N ARG A 280 14.02 -0.21 18.01
CA ARG A 280 12.73 -0.83 18.36
C ARG A 280 12.55 -2.18 17.66
N TYR A 281 12.99 -2.27 16.42
CA TYR A 281 12.88 -3.48 15.63
C TYR A 281 14.28 -3.98 15.26
N GLU A 282 14.77 -5.01 15.94
CA GLU A 282 16.07 -5.65 15.65
C GLU A 282 16.16 -6.09 14.18
N LYS A 283 15.03 -6.58 13.65
CA LYS A 283 14.83 -6.90 12.23
C LYS A 283 13.61 -6.13 11.73
N PRO A 284 13.79 -4.89 11.28
CA PRO A 284 12.69 -4.15 10.69
C PRO A 284 12.22 -4.84 9.41
N ALA A 285 10.93 -4.70 9.12
CA ALA A 285 10.28 -5.29 7.97
C ALA A 285 10.17 -4.31 6.80
N THR A 286 9.97 -4.83 5.62
CA THR A 286 9.44 -4.07 4.48
C THR A 286 8.04 -4.59 4.13
N ILE A 287 7.37 -3.95 3.16
CA ILE A 287 6.05 -4.39 2.70
C ILE A 287 6.04 -5.85 2.21
N PHE A 288 7.18 -6.41 1.78
CA PHE A 288 7.27 -7.80 1.32
C PHE A 288 6.81 -8.82 2.36
N GLU A 289 7.00 -8.54 3.64
CA GLU A 289 6.62 -9.47 4.72
C GLU A 289 5.11 -9.58 4.95
N TYR A 290 4.35 -8.61 4.44
CA TYR A 290 2.89 -8.60 4.57
C TYR A 290 2.16 -9.50 3.58
N PHE A 291 2.89 -10.07 2.62
CA PHE A 291 2.36 -10.96 1.61
C PHE A 291 2.75 -12.42 1.86
N ASP A 292 1.83 -13.32 1.56
CA ASP A 292 2.09 -14.74 1.50
C ASP A 292 2.27 -15.15 0.04
N ALA A 293 3.51 -15.38 -0.41
CA ALA A 293 3.89 -15.79 -1.77
C ALA A 293 3.23 -14.96 -2.91
N PRO A 294 3.39 -13.63 -2.93
CA PRO A 294 2.78 -12.77 -3.94
C PRO A 294 3.43 -12.96 -5.31
N ILE A 295 2.76 -12.46 -6.35
CA ILE A 295 3.41 -12.11 -7.60
C ILE A 295 4.04 -10.73 -7.43
N VAL A 296 5.36 -10.63 -7.61
CA VAL A 296 6.06 -9.33 -7.68
C VAL A 296 6.02 -8.84 -9.13
N PHE A 297 5.46 -7.67 -9.34
CA PHE A 297 5.36 -7.06 -10.66
C PHE A 297 6.22 -5.79 -10.73
N LEU A 298 7.41 -5.88 -11.35
CA LEU A 298 8.25 -4.70 -11.59
C LEU A 298 7.77 -3.97 -12.85
N ASN A 299 7.16 -2.82 -12.66
CA ASN A 299 6.65 -2.01 -13.76
C ASN A 299 7.74 -1.03 -14.22
N GLU A 300 8.31 -1.26 -15.41
CA GLU A 300 9.48 -0.55 -15.95
C GLU A 300 10.73 -0.74 -15.06
N PRO A 301 11.31 -1.96 -14.97
CA PRO A 301 12.41 -2.27 -14.05
C PRO A 301 13.61 -1.35 -14.21
N SER A 302 13.88 -0.81 -15.40
CA SER A 302 14.96 0.15 -15.60
C SER A 302 14.66 1.49 -14.90
N ALA A 303 13.45 2.00 -15.00
CA ALA A 303 13.02 3.21 -14.29
C ALA A 303 12.96 2.99 -12.77
N VAL A 304 12.50 1.82 -12.34
CA VAL A 304 12.48 1.42 -10.91
C VAL A 304 13.90 1.42 -10.35
N ARG A 305 14.88 0.86 -11.08
CA ARG A 305 16.29 0.84 -10.65
C ARG A 305 16.86 2.25 -10.53
N GLU A 306 16.67 3.09 -11.52
CA GLU A 306 17.18 4.48 -11.46
C GLU A 306 16.52 5.27 -10.33
N ALA A 307 15.23 5.08 -10.10
CA ALA A 307 14.54 5.68 -8.95
C ALA A 307 15.11 5.15 -7.61
N ALA A 308 15.39 3.84 -7.50
CA ALA A 308 15.98 3.24 -6.30
C ALA A 308 17.35 3.86 -5.96
N LYS A 309 18.24 3.96 -6.96
CA LYS A 309 19.54 4.64 -6.78
C LYS A 309 19.37 6.10 -6.34
N GLY A 310 18.38 6.80 -6.91
CA GLY A 310 18.05 8.16 -6.51
C GLY A 310 17.58 8.25 -5.06
N VAL A 311 16.81 7.27 -4.58
CA VAL A 311 16.39 7.13 -3.18
C VAL A 311 17.59 6.92 -2.26
N GLU A 312 18.46 5.96 -2.59
CA GLU A 312 19.67 5.64 -1.83
C GLU A 312 20.58 6.89 -1.68
N PHE A 313 20.78 7.61 -2.78
CA PHE A 313 21.57 8.84 -2.77
C PHE A 313 20.95 9.93 -1.88
N ARG A 314 19.65 10.23 -2.05
CA ARG A 314 18.96 11.26 -1.26
C ARG A 314 18.95 10.93 0.24
N PHE A 315 18.66 9.68 0.60
CA PHE A 315 18.69 9.27 2.01
C PHE A 315 20.09 9.26 2.57
N GLY A 316 21.09 8.81 1.81
CA GLY A 316 22.49 8.85 2.24
C GLY A 316 22.95 10.27 2.60
N GLU A 317 22.68 11.25 1.74
CA GLU A 317 23.01 12.66 2.01
C GLU A 317 22.19 13.24 3.17
N ALA A 318 20.89 12.94 3.25
CA ALA A 318 20.04 13.42 4.34
C ALA A 318 20.50 12.87 5.71
N PHE A 319 20.79 11.58 5.79
CA PHE A 319 21.24 10.96 7.05
C PHE A 319 22.65 11.39 7.45
N LYS A 320 23.53 11.60 6.47
CA LYS A 320 24.83 12.18 6.73
C LYS A 320 24.70 13.56 7.40
N GLY A 321 23.86 14.44 6.88
CA GLY A 321 23.58 15.74 7.51
C GLY A 321 23.03 15.62 8.92
N LEU A 322 22.09 14.68 9.16
CA LEU A 322 21.51 14.46 10.50
C LEU A 322 22.54 13.90 11.51
N LEU A 323 23.49 13.08 11.05
CA LEU A 323 24.61 12.61 11.87
C LEU A 323 25.58 13.73 12.20
N GLU A 324 25.93 14.58 11.21
CA GLU A 324 26.80 15.73 11.40
C GLU A 324 26.21 16.77 12.37
N GLU A 325 24.90 16.93 12.37
CA GLU A 325 24.14 17.82 13.26
C GLU A 325 23.84 17.20 14.65
N GLY A 326 24.19 15.95 14.89
CA GLY A 326 23.94 15.26 16.16
C GLY A 326 22.46 14.91 16.42
N VAL A 327 21.60 15.00 15.40
CA VAL A 327 20.17 14.57 15.48
C VAL A 327 20.07 13.04 15.50
N LEU A 328 20.92 12.39 14.72
CA LEU A 328 21.13 10.95 14.74
C LEU A 328 22.51 10.61 15.27
N ALA A 329 22.66 9.44 15.84
CA ALA A 329 23.94 8.86 16.19
C ALA A 329 24.21 7.62 15.32
N PRO A 330 25.47 7.20 15.16
CA PRO A 330 25.80 5.98 14.45
C PRO A 330 25.03 4.77 15.01
N GLY A 331 24.36 4.02 14.13
CA GLY A 331 23.48 2.92 14.47
C GLY A 331 21.99 3.28 14.53
N LEU A 332 21.63 4.57 14.43
CA LEU A 332 20.26 5.04 14.28
C LEU A 332 19.91 5.41 12.83
N ASP A 333 20.80 5.16 11.88
CA ASP A 333 20.72 5.57 10.48
C ASP A 333 20.12 4.51 9.53
N ARG A 334 19.50 3.46 10.09
CA ARG A 334 18.90 2.37 9.30
C ARG A 334 17.40 2.55 9.18
N PHE A 335 16.93 3.00 8.01
CA PHE A 335 15.53 3.27 7.71
C PHE A 335 15.03 2.62 6.43
N TYR A 336 15.90 2.06 5.62
CA TYR A 336 15.57 1.47 4.32
C TYR A 336 16.57 0.38 3.91
N GLU A 337 16.15 -0.44 2.98
CA GLU A 337 16.97 -1.43 2.27
C GLU A 337 17.47 -0.86 0.94
N ASP A 338 18.47 -1.50 0.36
CA ASP A 338 19.09 -1.10 -0.90
C ASP A 338 18.45 -1.77 -2.14
N THR A 339 18.93 -1.38 -3.32
CA THR A 339 18.51 -1.97 -4.59
C THR A 339 18.80 -3.48 -4.66
N ALA A 340 19.90 -3.95 -4.05
CA ALA A 340 20.25 -5.37 -4.04
C ALA A 340 19.20 -6.20 -3.26
N TYR A 341 18.68 -5.65 -2.17
CA TYR A 341 17.56 -6.25 -1.45
C TYR A 341 16.31 -6.40 -2.33
N LEU A 342 15.91 -5.35 -3.08
CA LEU A 342 14.78 -5.40 -3.99
C LEU A 342 14.92 -6.53 -5.02
N LEU A 343 16.10 -6.65 -5.64
CA LEU A 343 16.36 -7.68 -6.62
C LEU A 343 16.30 -9.09 -6.01
N HIS A 344 16.90 -9.24 -4.83
CA HIS A 344 16.89 -10.49 -4.08
C HIS A 344 15.47 -10.93 -3.68
N GLU A 345 14.66 -10.00 -3.16
CA GLU A 345 13.27 -10.28 -2.80
C GLU A 345 12.39 -10.58 -4.03
N THR A 346 12.74 -9.99 -5.18
CA THR A 346 12.10 -10.30 -6.47
C THR A 346 12.41 -11.74 -6.92
N GLU A 347 13.67 -12.17 -6.84
CA GLU A 347 14.10 -13.52 -7.24
C GLU A 347 13.59 -14.63 -6.30
N LYS A 348 13.35 -14.31 -5.05
CA LYS A 348 12.75 -15.24 -4.08
C LYS A 348 11.28 -15.55 -4.35
N ARG A 349 10.62 -14.82 -5.23
CA ARG A 349 9.19 -14.92 -5.50
C ARG A 349 8.92 -15.12 -6.99
N HIS A 350 7.68 -15.50 -7.31
CA HIS A 350 7.24 -15.41 -8.69
C HIS A 350 7.16 -13.94 -9.09
N ALA A 351 7.87 -13.58 -10.16
CA ALA A 351 7.93 -12.18 -10.59
C ALA A 351 7.72 -12.02 -12.09
N VAL A 352 7.04 -10.94 -12.44
CA VAL A 352 6.93 -10.43 -13.81
C VAL A 352 7.69 -9.12 -13.87
N VAL A 353 8.65 -9.01 -14.77
CA VAL A 353 9.37 -7.76 -15.03
C VAL A 353 8.92 -7.25 -16.39
N CYS A 354 8.22 -6.11 -16.39
CA CYS A 354 7.53 -5.62 -17.58
C CYS A 354 8.11 -4.30 -18.09
N GLU A 355 8.59 -4.29 -19.33
CA GLU A 355 9.08 -3.09 -20.02
C GLU A 355 8.40 -2.89 -21.40
N ASN A 356 8.38 -1.64 -21.86
CA ASN A 356 7.83 -1.30 -23.18
C ASN A 356 8.66 -1.89 -24.32
N PHE A 357 9.98 -1.84 -24.21
CA PHE A 357 10.89 -2.29 -25.26
C PHE A 357 11.72 -3.47 -24.78
N ALA A 358 11.92 -4.43 -25.67
CA ALA A 358 12.79 -5.56 -25.39
C ALA A 358 14.22 -5.08 -25.17
N ARG A 359 14.76 -5.37 -24.00
CA ARG A 359 16.15 -5.09 -23.64
C ARG A 359 16.64 -6.09 -22.59
N THR A 360 17.94 -6.13 -22.40
CA THR A 360 18.54 -6.89 -21.30
C THR A 360 18.12 -6.27 -19.97
N ILE A 361 17.65 -7.11 -19.05
CA ILE A 361 17.39 -6.75 -17.67
C ILE A 361 18.54 -7.30 -16.84
N PRO A 362 19.57 -6.49 -16.56
CA PRO A 362 20.73 -6.95 -15.80
C PRO A 362 20.30 -7.24 -14.35
N ASP A 363 21.12 -8.05 -13.67
CA ASP A 363 21.01 -8.39 -12.25
C ASP A 363 19.77 -9.22 -11.85
N LEU A 364 18.97 -9.70 -12.81
CA LEU A 364 17.88 -10.66 -12.58
C LEU A 364 18.03 -11.90 -13.43
N LYS A 365 17.94 -13.06 -12.81
CA LYS A 365 17.96 -14.35 -13.52
C LYS A 365 16.58 -14.64 -14.10
N LEU A 366 16.42 -14.39 -15.41
CA LEU A 366 15.16 -14.64 -16.11
C LEU A 366 14.99 -16.14 -16.39
N ALA A 367 13.81 -16.66 -16.06
CA ALA A 367 13.41 -18.04 -16.40
C ALA A 367 12.83 -18.12 -17.81
N ASP A 368 12.12 -17.08 -18.26
CA ASP A 368 11.54 -16.98 -19.60
C ASP A 368 11.39 -15.52 -20.03
N THR A 369 11.21 -15.30 -21.33
CA THR A 369 10.98 -13.99 -21.94
C THR A 369 9.78 -14.06 -22.87
N VAL A 370 8.79 -13.23 -22.64
CA VAL A 370 7.55 -13.12 -23.41
C VAL A 370 7.50 -11.77 -24.11
N ASN A 371 7.40 -11.79 -25.44
CA ASN A 371 7.22 -10.58 -26.25
C ASN A 371 5.76 -10.49 -26.68
N ALA A 372 5.03 -9.51 -26.15
CA ALA A 372 3.66 -9.27 -26.54
C ALA A 372 3.60 -8.40 -27.82
N GLN A 373 2.87 -8.88 -28.82
CA GLN A 373 2.59 -8.09 -30.00
C GLN A 373 1.37 -7.22 -29.78
N THR A 374 1.59 -6.01 -29.29
CA THR A 374 0.52 -5.04 -29.06
C THR A 374 0.72 -3.77 -29.87
N HIS A 375 -0.38 -3.08 -30.16
CA HIS A 375 -0.37 -1.78 -30.78
C HIS A 375 -1.00 -0.78 -29.84
N SER A 376 -0.32 0.36 -29.63
CA SER A 376 -0.91 1.48 -28.90
C SER A 376 -2.01 2.09 -29.76
N LEU A 377 -3.20 2.26 -29.16
CA LEU A 377 -4.27 3.01 -29.81
C LEU A 377 -4.01 4.50 -29.63
N PRO A 378 -4.37 5.35 -30.62
CA PRO A 378 -4.21 6.78 -30.48
C PRO A 378 -5.02 7.31 -29.30
N PRO A 379 -4.56 8.36 -28.62
CA PRO A 379 -5.29 8.96 -27.53
C PRO A 379 -6.61 9.55 -28.04
N TRP A 380 -7.70 9.18 -27.39
CA TRP A 380 -9.02 9.71 -27.73
C TRP A 380 -9.20 11.12 -27.14
N GLY A 381 -9.43 12.10 -28.00
CA GLY A 381 -9.60 13.51 -27.61
C GLY A 381 -10.93 13.86 -26.94
N GLY A 382 -11.82 12.89 -26.68
CA GLY A 382 -13.11 13.10 -26.00
C GLY A 382 -14.32 13.22 -26.92
N GLU A 383 -14.15 13.23 -28.24
CA GLU A 383 -15.25 13.25 -29.21
C GLU A 383 -15.75 11.83 -29.52
N VAL A 384 -17.05 11.59 -29.25
CA VAL A 384 -17.66 10.26 -29.40
C VAL A 384 -17.76 9.84 -30.86
N SER A 385 -17.89 10.79 -31.80
CA SER A 385 -17.90 10.52 -33.23
C SER A 385 -16.56 9.97 -33.73
N ALA A 386 -15.46 10.61 -33.37
CA ALA A 386 -14.11 10.16 -33.70
C ALA A 386 -13.84 8.75 -33.15
N LEU A 387 -14.32 8.48 -31.92
CA LEU A 387 -14.27 7.17 -31.34
C LEU A 387 -14.98 6.11 -32.18
N ALA A 388 -16.18 6.40 -32.65
CA ALA A 388 -16.96 5.46 -33.46
C ALA A 388 -16.25 5.14 -34.78
N ASP A 389 -15.59 6.13 -35.37
CA ASP A 389 -14.83 5.97 -36.62
C ASP A 389 -13.57 5.11 -36.41
N ASP A 390 -12.84 5.31 -35.32
CA ASP A 390 -11.68 4.49 -34.95
C ASP A 390 -12.05 3.02 -34.63
N LEU A 391 -13.24 2.79 -34.08
CA LEU A 391 -13.69 1.45 -33.71
C LEU A 391 -14.26 0.62 -34.89
N ARG A 392 -14.78 1.25 -35.91
CA ARG A 392 -15.37 0.53 -37.08
C ARG A 392 -14.40 -0.45 -37.74
N PRO A 393 -13.16 -0.06 -38.10
CA PRO A 393 -12.22 -0.99 -38.71
C PRO A 393 -11.84 -2.15 -37.77
N LEU A 394 -11.73 -1.91 -36.46
CA LEU A 394 -11.41 -2.93 -35.48
C LEU A 394 -12.54 -3.98 -35.36
N THR A 395 -13.79 -3.51 -35.32
CA THR A 395 -14.96 -4.40 -35.26
C THR A 395 -15.16 -5.16 -36.55
N ALA A 396 -14.91 -4.54 -37.72
CA ALA A 396 -14.94 -5.21 -39.02
C ALA A 396 -13.89 -6.34 -39.11
N GLN A 397 -12.72 -6.16 -38.50
CA GLN A 397 -11.67 -7.17 -38.40
C GLN A 397 -11.89 -8.19 -37.27
N LYS A 398 -13.08 -8.21 -36.66
CA LYS A 398 -13.47 -9.13 -35.54
C LYS A 398 -12.66 -8.95 -34.27
N TYR A 399 -12.15 -7.76 -33.99
CA TYR A 399 -11.60 -7.47 -32.67
C TYR A 399 -12.71 -7.38 -31.62
N ALA A 400 -12.47 -7.93 -30.46
CA ALA A 400 -13.28 -7.64 -29.28
C ALA A 400 -12.81 -6.31 -28.66
N VAL A 401 -13.70 -5.34 -28.59
CA VAL A 401 -13.37 -4.00 -28.13
C VAL A 401 -14.06 -3.74 -26.77
N ALA A 402 -13.28 -3.30 -25.80
CA ALA A 402 -13.79 -2.83 -24.51
C ALA A 402 -13.48 -1.33 -24.36
N VAL A 403 -14.50 -0.54 -24.11
CA VAL A 403 -14.38 0.90 -23.82
C VAL A 403 -14.58 1.11 -22.33
N LEU A 404 -13.57 1.62 -21.66
CA LEU A 404 -13.59 1.92 -20.22
C LEU A 404 -13.78 3.43 -20.06
N ALA A 405 -14.88 3.84 -19.47
CA ALA A 405 -15.22 5.25 -19.29
C ALA A 405 -15.62 5.54 -17.84
N GLY A 406 -15.29 6.75 -17.37
CA GLY A 406 -15.73 7.22 -16.05
C GLY A 406 -17.25 7.34 -15.96
N SER A 407 -17.79 7.30 -14.74
CA SER A 407 -19.23 7.23 -14.43
C SER A 407 -20.07 8.38 -15.02
N ALA A 408 -19.46 9.54 -15.32
CA ALA A 408 -20.18 10.70 -15.85
C ALA A 408 -20.45 10.63 -17.37
N ARG A 409 -19.82 9.72 -18.13
CA ARG A 409 -19.90 9.68 -19.61
C ARG A 409 -20.67 8.51 -20.26
N PRO A 410 -21.03 7.41 -19.58
CA PRO A 410 -21.68 6.26 -20.24
C PRO A 410 -22.96 6.54 -21.00
N PRO A 411 -23.87 7.45 -20.57
CA PRO A 411 -25.11 7.72 -21.29
C PRO A 411 -24.90 8.33 -22.68
N ARG A 412 -23.89 9.18 -22.86
CA ARG A 412 -23.60 9.83 -24.15
C ARG A 412 -22.97 8.86 -25.16
N LEU A 413 -22.14 7.95 -24.72
CA LEU A 413 -21.53 6.89 -25.55
C LEU A 413 -22.59 5.91 -26.11
N ARG A 414 -23.66 5.62 -25.36
CA ARG A 414 -24.71 4.69 -25.79
C ARG A 414 -25.54 5.18 -26.98
N GLY A 415 -25.78 6.49 -27.06
CA GLY A 415 -26.63 7.06 -28.12
C GLY A 415 -25.91 7.26 -29.45
N THR A 416 -24.59 7.32 -29.45
CA THR A 416 -23.80 7.67 -30.64
C THR A 416 -23.16 6.44 -31.33
N LEU A 417 -22.98 5.33 -30.61
CA LEU A 417 -22.47 4.09 -31.19
C LEU A 417 -23.60 3.32 -31.88
N PRO A 418 -23.45 2.91 -33.16
CA PRO A 418 -24.52 2.26 -33.90
C PRO A 418 -24.95 0.95 -33.24
N PRO A 419 -26.28 0.69 -33.08
CA PRO A 419 -26.81 -0.45 -32.33
C PRO A 419 -26.37 -1.83 -32.85
N ARG A 420 -26.01 -1.94 -34.12
CA ARG A 420 -25.56 -3.16 -34.78
C ARG A 420 -24.08 -3.49 -34.56
N ALA A 421 -23.27 -2.51 -34.17
CA ALA A 421 -21.83 -2.72 -33.95
C ALA A 421 -21.53 -3.28 -32.52
N PHE A 422 -22.43 -3.03 -31.57
CA PHE A 422 -22.23 -3.42 -30.19
C PHE A 422 -23.53 -3.98 -29.61
N PRO A 423 -23.73 -5.31 -29.60
CA PRO A 423 -24.85 -5.88 -28.87
C PRO A 423 -24.77 -5.47 -27.41
N PRO A 424 -25.89 -5.07 -26.76
CA PRO A 424 -25.90 -4.52 -25.41
C PRO A 424 -25.56 -5.59 -24.39
N ARG A 425 -24.27 -5.91 -24.23
CA ARG A 425 -23.80 -6.86 -23.24
C ARG A 425 -23.10 -6.12 -22.10
N ARG A 426 -23.84 -5.99 -21.00
CA ARG A 426 -23.43 -5.64 -19.63
C ARG A 426 -22.48 -4.45 -19.47
N ILE A 427 -23.04 -3.36 -18.94
CA ILE A 427 -22.25 -2.31 -18.26
C ILE A 427 -21.78 -2.90 -16.94
N ILE A 428 -20.46 -3.02 -16.78
CA ILE A 428 -19.85 -3.23 -15.48
C ILE A 428 -19.81 -1.86 -14.81
N ARG A 429 -20.70 -1.61 -13.85
CA ARG A 429 -20.65 -0.41 -13.01
C ARG A 429 -19.48 -0.58 -12.03
N ASN A 430 -18.40 0.13 -12.29
CA ASN A 430 -17.37 0.29 -11.28
C ASN A 430 -17.85 1.32 -10.26
N ARG A 431 -17.76 1.03 -8.96
CA ARG A 431 -18.22 1.94 -7.89
C ARG A 431 -17.26 3.12 -7.67
N ARG A 432 -16.08 3.12 -8.30
CA ARG A 432 -15.10 4.23 -8.24
C ARG A 432 -15.06 4.95 -9.58
N PRO A 433 -15.01 6.30 -9.61
CA PRO A 433 -14.92 7.05 -10.85
C PRO A 433 -13.55 6.83 -11.49
N LEU A 434 -13.54 6.42 -12.77
CA LEU A 434 -12.32 6.40 -13.58
C LEU A 434 -11.96 7.86 -13.97
N ARG A 435 -10.74 8.26 -13.69
CA ARG A 435 -10.25 9.60 -14.04
C ARG A 435 -9.93 9.75 -15.53
N ARG A 436 -9.68 8.62 -16.24
CA ARG A 436 -9.36 8.58 -17.67
C ARG A 436 -10.13 7.49 -18.40
N ALA A 437 -10.38 7.67 -19.68
CA ALA A 437 -10.86 6.60 -20.56
C ALA A 437 -9.65 5.75 -21.00
N ALA A 438 -9.76 4.43 -20.94
CA ALA A 438 -8.77 3.50 -21.42
C ALA A 438 -9.40 2.48 -22.37
N TRP A 439 -8.60 1.95 -23.29
CA TRP A 439 -9.02 1.03 -24.34
C TRP A 439 -8.29 -0.29 -24.20
N VAL A 440 -8.99 -1.37 -24.40
CA VAL A 440 -8.38 -2.70 -24.58
C VAL A 440 -9.01 -3.33 -25.80
N CYS A 441 -8.22 -3.59 -26.81
CA CYS A 441 -8.62 -4.33 -28.02
C CYS A 441 -7.86 -5.64 -28.05
N LEU A 442 -8.57 -6.75 -28.15
CA LEU A 442 -8.02 -8.09 -28.30
C LEU A 442 -8.63 -8.73 -29.55
N LYS A 443 -7.81 -9.35 -30.41
CA LYS A 443 -8.30 -10.08 -31.56
C LYS A 443 -9.00 -11.34 -31.06
N ALA A 444 -10.26 -11.51 -31.45
CA ALA A 444 -10.96 -12.76 -31.23
C ALA A 444 -10.42 -13.79 -32.23
N THR A 445 -9.80 -14.86 -31.75
CA THR A 445 -9.40 -16.02 -32.57
C THR A 445 -10.60 -16.86 -32.91
#